data_abd84a3dba4e0525f399d29fcadc312b
#
_entry.id   abd84a3dba4e0525f399d29fcadc312b
#
_cell.length_a   1.000
_cell.length_b   1.000
_cell.length_c   1.000
_cell.angle_alpha   90.00
_cell.angle_beta   90.00
_cell.angle_gamma   90.00
#
_symmetry.space_group_name_H-M   'P 1'
#
loop_
_entity.id
_entity.type
_entity.pdbx_description
1 polymer ?
#
loop_
_entity_poly.entity_id
_entity_poly.type
_entity_poly.pdbx_seq_one_letter_code
_entity_poly.pdbx_strand_id
1 'polypeptide(L)'
;MRIFDAQKRQKQSRFPMKKITKEVYLKWYEDMQFWRRFEDKLAAVYIQQKVRGFLHLYNGQEAVLAGSLHAMDLEHDKMITAYRNHVQPIGMGVDPKAVMAELYGKVTGTSKGMGGSMHIFSKEHGFYGGHGIVGGQIPLGAGIAFADKYFGRKGVTLCYMGDGAVRQGSLHETFNLAMLWKLPAVFICENNGYAMGTSVARTSY
;
A
#
# COMPACT_ATOMS: atom_id res chain seq x y z
N MET A 1 18.44 4.54 34.07
CA MET A 1 17.74 4.54 32.77
C MET A 1 16.77 3.34 32.79
N ARG A 2 15.50 3.57 33.14
CA ARG A 2 14.50 2.51 33.26
C ARG A 2 13.92 2.19 31.92
N ILE A 3 14.26 1.02 31.40
CA ILE A 3 13.68 0.44 30.20
C ILE A 3 12.21 0.14 30.49
N PHE A 4 11.37 0.64 29.65
CA PHE A 4 9.92 0.60 29.61
C PHE A 4 9.29 -0.66 30.19
N ASP A 5 8.48 -0.48 31.22
CA ASP A 5 7.55 -1.46 31.73
C ASP A 5 6.36 -1.58 30.75
N ALA A 6 6.53 -2.46 29.77
CA ALA A 6 5.56 -2.68 28.70
C ALA A 6 4.27 -3.40 29.18
N GLN A 7 4.23 -3.86 30.42
CA GLN A 7 3.11 -4.66 30.94
C GLN A 7 1.98 -3.87 31.59
N LYS A 8 2.07 -2.55 31.71
CA LYS A 8 1.03 -1.74 32.37
C LYS A 8 0.22 -0.79 31.50
N ARG A 9 0.26 -0.92 30.17
CA ARG A 9 -0.60 -0.14 29.26
C ARG A 9 -1.54 -0.99 28.41
N GLN A 10 -2.19 -2.01 28.96
CA GLN A 10 -3.50 -2.42 28.46
C GLN A 10 -4.56 -1.39 28.92
N LYS A 11 -4.43 -0.15 28.48
CA LYS A 11 -5.61 0.71 28.36
C LYS A 11 -6.41 0.14 27.19
N GLN A 12 -7.59 -0.41 27.50
CA GLN A 12 -8.61 -0.81 26.52
C GLN A 12 -8.57 0.13 25.34
N SER A 13 -8.27 -0.42 24.16
CA SER A 13 -8.30 0.37 22.93
C SER A 13 -9.69 1.00 22.83
N ARG A 14 -9.76 2.29 22.62
CA ARG A 14 -11.01 3.06 22.47
C ARG A 14 -11.86 2.58 21.29
N PHE A 15 -11.31 1.69 20.49
CA PHE A 15 -11.93 1.08 19.32
C PHE A 15 -11.94 -0.44 19.49
N PRO A 16 -13.11 -1.11 19.38
CA PRO A 16 -13.15 -2.55 19.40
C PRO A 16 -12.35 -3.10 18.22
N MET A 17 -11.34 -3.92 18.51
CA MET A 17 -10.64 -4.63 17.42
C MET A 17 -11.63 -5.53 16.69
N LYS A 18 -11.61 -5.49 15.36
CA LYS A 18 -12.38 -6.43 14.55
C LYS A 18 -11.98 -7.86 14.92
N LYS A 19 -12.97 -8.67 15.27
CA LYS A 19 -12.71 -10.05 15.68
C LYS A 19 -12.25 -10.86 14.48
N ILE A 20 -11.12 -11.55 14.62
CA ILE A 20 -10.61 -12.48 13.61
C ILE A 20 -11.28 -13.83 13.85
N THR A 21 -12.14 -14.26 12.94
CA THR A 21 -12.85 -15.54 12.95
C THR A 21 -12.27 -16.50 11.90
N LYS A 22 -12.75 -17.74 11.88
CA LYS A 22 -12.36 -18.70 10.84
C LYS A 22 -12.71 -18.21 9.44
N GLU A 23 -13.85 -17.57 9.28
CA GLU A 23 -14.33 -16.99 8.01
C GLU A 23 -13.38 -15.90 7.52
N VAL A 24 -12.86 -15.05 8.42
CA VAL A 24 -11.87 -14.03 8.11
C VAL A 24 -10.56 -14.66 7.61
N TYR A 25 -10.07 -15.72 8.26
CA TYR A 25 -8.89 -16.45 7.79
C TYR A 25 -9.10 -17.08 6.41
N LEU A 26 -10.27 -17.67 6.17
CA LEU A 26 -10.60 -18.26 4.86
C LEU A 26 -10.68 -17.18 3.78
N LYS A 27 -11.28 -16.03 4.09
CA LYS A 27 -11.33 -14.89 3.17
C LYS A 27 -9.93 -14.36 2.84
N TRP A 28 -9.07 -14.18 3.85
CA TRP A 28 -7.68 -13.77 3.61
C TRP A 28 -6.94 -14.76 2.74
N TYR A 29 -7.12 -16.05 2.98
CA TYR A 29 -6.49 -17.09 2.17
C TYR A 29 -6.96 -17.05 0.72
N GLU A 30 -8.27 -16.92 0.49
CA GLU A 30 -8.85 -16.78 -0.85
C GLU A 30 -8.29 -15.53 -1.57
N ASP A 31 -8.29 -14.38 -0.91
CA ASP A 31 -7.80 -13.11 -1.46
C ASP A 31 -6.31 -13.21 -1.81
N MET A 32 -5.49 -13.71 -0.90
CA MET A 32 -4.06 -13.90 -1.14
C MET A 32 -3.79 -14.86 -2.31
N GLN A 33 -4.56 -15.95 -2.43
CA GLN A 33 -4.46 -16.87 -3.56
C GLN A 33 -4.87 -16.22 -4.88
N PHE A 34 -5.93 -15.41 -4.86
CA PHE A 34 -6.36 -14.67 -6.03
C PHE A 34 -5.30 -13.66 -6.48
N TRP A 35 -4.75 -12.87 -5.57
CA TRP A 35 -3.71 -11.88 -5.86
C TRP A 35 -2.43 -12.54 -6.36
N ARG A 36 -2.01 -13.65 -5.76
CA ARG A 36 -0.87 -14.43 -6.23
C ARG A 36 -1.05 -14.88 -7.68
N ARG A 37 -2.22 -15.47 -7.99
CA ARG A 37 -2.53 -15.93 -9.34
C ARG A 37 -2.63 -14.80 -10.34
N PHE A 38 -3.13 -13.65 -9.93
CA PHE A 38 -3.16 -12.45 -10.77
C PHE A 38 -1.74 -12.01 -11.15
N GLU A 39 -0.84 -11.92 -10.17
CA GLU A 39 0.55 -11.53 -10.39
C GLU A 39 1.32 -12.59 -11.21
N ASP A 40 1.12 -13.88 -10.95
CA ASP A 40 1.73 -14.97 -11.73
C ASP A 40 1.28 -14.93 -13.20
N LYS A 41 -0.01 -14.66 -13.42
CA LYS A 41 -0.53 -14.46 -14.78
C LYS A 41 0.07 -13.23 -15.45
N LEU A 42 0.22 -12.16 -14.70
CA LEU A 42 0.86 -10.93 -15.16
C LEU A 42 2.33 -11.17 -15.56
N ALA A 43 3.09 -11.90 -14.73
CA ALA A 43 4.45 -12.31 -15.06
C ALA A 43 4.52 -13.09 -16.38
N ALA A 44 3.60 -14.04 -16.57
CA ALA A 44 3.55 -14.85 -17.80
C ALA A 44 3.25 -14.01 -19.04
N VAL A 45 2.34 -13.05 -18.98
CA VAL A 45 2.03 -12.19 -20.13
C VAL A 45 3.09 -11.11 -20.37
N TYR A 46 3.83 -10.72 -19.33
CA TYR A 46 4.97 -9.83 -19.44
C TYR A 46 6.11 -10.46 -20.26
N ILE A 47 6.44 -11.73 -19.99
CA ILE A 47 7.41 -12.52 -20.78
C ILE A 47 6.98 -12.57 -22.26
N GLN A 48 5.68 -12.59 -22.55
CA GLN A 48 5.13 -12.53 -23.91
C GLN A 48 5.17 -11.12 -24.52
N GLN A 49 5.75 -10.14 -23.83
CA GLN A 49 5.84 -8.74 -24.24
C GLN A 49 4.48 -8.06 -24.50
N LYS A 50 3.41 -8.57 -23.88
CA LYS A 50 2.05 -7.99 -23.97
C LYS A 50 1.84 -6.81 -23.03
N VAL A 51 2.65 -6.72 -21.98
CA VAL A 51 2.71 -5.61 -21.04
C VAL A 51 4.07 -4.94 -21.20
N ARG A 52 4.09 -3.62 -21.26
CA ARG A 52 5.30 -2.84 -21.52
C ARG A 52 5.75 -2.07 -20.27
N GLY A 53 7.00 -1.60 -20.30
CA GLY A 53 7.62 -0.83 -19.23
C GLY A 53 8.18 -1.71 -18.10
N PHE A 54 8.46 -1.10 -16.96
CA PHE A 54 8.97 -1.80 -15.80
C PHE A 54 7.81 -2.47 -15.04
N LEU A 55 8.00 -3.75 -14.71
CA LEU A 55 7.04 -4.54 -13.96
C LEU A 55 7.59 -4.89 -12.59
N HIS A 56 6.79 -4.64 -11.54
CA HIS A 56 7.13 -4.98 -10.16
C HIS A 56 5.98 -5.76 -9.52
N LEU A 57 6.16 -7.06 -9.38
CA LEU A 57 5.16 -7.96 -8.82
C LEU A 57 5.05 -7.83 -7.30
N TYR A 58 3.86 -8.06 -6.76
CA TYR A 58 3.58 -8.01 -5.32
C TYR A 58 3.71 -9.38 -4.63
N ASN A 59 4.18 -10.41 -5.34
CA ASN A 59 4.33 -11.77 -4.84
C ASN A 59 5.10 -11.80 -3.51
N GLY A 60 4.54 -12.49 -2.52
CA GLY A 60 5.13 -12.66 -1.19
C GLY A 60 4.73 -11.61 -0.16
N GLN A 61 4.00 -10.55 -0.54
CA GLN A 61 3.58 -9.47 0.35
C GLN A 61 2.05 -9.46 0.59
N GLU A 62 1.32 -10.43 0.08
CA GLU A 62 -0.14 -10.47 0.08
C GLU A 62 -0.73 -10.43 1.50
N ALA A 63 -0.06 -11.03 2.48
CA ALA A 63 -0.54 -11.06 3.85
C ALA A 63 -0.55 -9.67 4.50
N VAL A 64 0.38 -8.77 4.11
CA VAL A 64 0.39 -7.37 4.58
C VAL A 64 -0.88 -6.68 4.10
N LEU A 65 -1.22 -6.84 2.83
CA LEU A 65 -2.42 -6.25 2.26
C LEU A 65 -3.70 -6.83 2.88
N ALA A 66 -3.80 -8.17 3.04
CA ALA A 66 -4.97 -8.82 3.62
C ALA A 66 -5.26 -8.32 5.05
N GLY A 67 -4.22 -8.22 5.88
CA GLY A 67 -4.34 -7.70 7.24
C GLY A 67 -4.72 -6.22 7.27
N SER A 68 -4.14 -5.41 6.40
CA SER A 68 -4.43 -3.98 6.30
C SER A 68 -5.87 -3.73 5.88
N LEU A 69 -6.36 -4.40 4.83
CA LEU A 69 -7.74 -4.26 4.36
C LEU A 69 -8.75 -4.68 5.42
N HIS A 70 -8.44 -5.70 6.22
CA HIS A 70 -9.31 -6.09 7.32
C HIS A 70 -9.42 -4.99 8.39
N ALA A 71 -8.34 -4.28 8.65
CA ALA A 71 -8.33 -3.19 9.63
C ALA A 71 -9.02 -1.93 9.10
N MET A 72 -8.97 -1.68 7.79
CA MET A 72 -9.51 -0.47 7.14
C MET A 72 -11.04 -0.40 7.20
N ASP A 73 -11.52 0.84 7.18
CA ASP A 73 -12.87 1.24 6.80
C ASP A 73 -12.83 1.76 5.36
N LEU A 74 -13.16 0.89 4.39
CA LEU A 74 -13.03 1.20 2.96
C LEU A 74 -13.94 2.35 2.48
N GLU A 75 -14.92 2.78 3.28
CA GLU A 75 -15.74 3.94 2.97
C GLU A 75 -14.99 5.26 3.23
N HIS A 76 -14.08 5.26 4.20
CA HIS A 76 -13.43 6.49 4.67
C HIS A 76 -11.92 6.48 4.50
N ASP A 77 -11.29 5.32 4.67
CA ASP A 77 -9.83 5.19 4.64
C ASP A 77 -9.29 5.23 3.22
N LYS A 78 -8.03 5.65 3.12
CA LYS A 78 -7.33 5.83 1.86
C LYS A 78 -6.03 5.07 1.86
N MET A 79 -5.60 4.69 0.67
CA MET A 79 -4.34 4.00 0.47
C MET A 79 -3.53 4.67 -0.63
N ILE A 80 -2.22 4.80 -0.38
CA ILE A 80 -1.23 5.22 -1.37
C ILE A 80 -0.01 4.30 -1.25
N THR A 81 0.58 3.92 -2.39
CA THR A 81 1.63 2.91 -2.41
C THR A 81 2.84 3.35 -3.23
N ALA A 82 3.91 2.57 -3.14
CA ALA A 82 5.00 2.58 -4.10
C ALA A 82 4.57 1.89 -5.42
N TYR A 83 5.52 1.58 -6.27
CA TYR A 83 5.32 1.01 -7.62
C TYR A 83 4.81 -0.44 -7.65
N ARG A 84 4.80 -1.21 -6.53
CA ARG A 84 4.21 -2.56 -6.43
C ARG A 84 2.75 -2.44 -6.05
N ASN A 85 1.89 -2.13 -6.98
CA ASN A 85 0.55 -1.64 -6.67
C ASN A 85 -0.58 -2.30 -7.48
N HIS A 86 -0.34 -3.51 -8.03
CA HIS A 86 -1.34 -4.14 -8.88
C HIS A 86 -2.54 -4.67 -8.09
N VAL A 87 -2.31 -5.26 -6.92
CA VAL A 87 -3.34 -5.97 -6.15
C VAL A 87 -4.00 -5.11 -5.07
N GLN A 88 -3.37 -4.04 -4.64
CA GLN A 88 -3.94 -3.12 -3.65
C GLN A 88 -5.25 -2.48 -4.14
N PRO A 89 -5.34 -1.92 -5.35
CA PRO A 89 -6.61 -1.40 -5.85
C PRO A 89 -7.67 -2.50 -5.99
N ILE A 90 -7.28 -3.72 -6.38
CA ILE A 90 -8.20 -4.86 -6.44
C ILE A 90 -8.75 -5.16 -5.05
N GLY A 91 -7.91 -5.20 -4.04
CA GLY A 91 -8.32 -5.37 -2.64
C GLY A 91 -9.25 -4.27 -2.14
N MET A 92 -9.13 -3.06 -2.65
CA MET A 92 -9.99 -1.93 -2.34
C MET A 92 -11.28 -1.88 -3.19
N GLY A 93 -11.50 -2.86 -4.09
CA GLY A 93 -12.75 -3.00 -4.83
C GLY A 93 -12.68 -2.64 -6.32
N VAL A 94 -11.51 -2.28 -6.84
CA VAL A 94 -11.33 -2.04 -8.28
C VAL A 94 -11.44 -3.35 -9.05
N ASP A 95 -12.19 -3.35 -10.16
CA ASP A 95 -12.31 -4.53 -11.03
C ASP A 95 -10.93 -5.00 -11.50
N PRO A 96 -10.54 -6.26 -11.24
CA PRO A 96 -9.28 -6.81 -11.74
C PRO A 96 -9.10 -6.70 -13.27
N LYS A 97 -10.20 -6.70 -14.01
CA LYS A 97 -10.17 -6.50 -15.47
C LYS A 97 -9.72 -5.08 -15.84
N ALA A 98 -10.13 -4.07 -15.08
CA ALA A 98 -9.70 -2.68 -15.29
C ALA A 98 -8.21 -2.52 -14.98
N VAL A 99 -7.72 -3.16 -13.92
CA VAL A 99 -6.28 -3.19 -13.61
C VAL A 99 -5.49 -3.90 -14.71
N MET A 100 -5.95 -5.06 -15.16
CA MET A 100 -5.30 -5.78 -16.26
C MET A 100 -5.35 -4.98 -17.57
N ALA A 101 -6.46 -4.30 -17.86
CA ALA A 101 -6.58 -3.43 -19.04
C ALA A 101 -5.57 -2.27 -19.00
N GLU A 102 -5.33 -1.69 -17.82
CA GLU A 102 -4.29 -0.67 -17.64
C GLU A 102 -2.91 -1.21 -18.00
N LEU A 103 -2.57 -2.39 -17.49
CA LEU A 103 -1.29 -3.05 -17.76
C LEU A 103 -1.09 -3.36 -19.26
N TYR A 104 -2.18 -3.63 -19.98
CA TYR A 104 -2.18 -3.82 -21.44
C TYR A 104 -2.24 -2.51 -22.24
N GLY A 105 -2.21 -1.35 -21.59
CA GLY A 105 -2.30 -0.03 -22.24
C GLY A 105 -3.65 0.24 -22.91
N LYS A 106 -4.74 -0.28 -22.32
CA LYS A 106 -6.10 -0.11 -22.89
C LYS A 106 -6.80 1.09 -22.26
N VAL A 107 -7.60 1.78 -23.07
CA VAL A 107 -8.39 2.94 -22.63
C VAL A 107 -9.39 2.62 -21.50
N THR A 108 -9.78 1.35 -21.38
CA THR A 108 -10.65 0.85 -20.30
C THR A 108 -9.91 0.59 -18.99
N GLY A 109 -8.59 0.84 -18.96
CA GLY A 109 -7.78 0.75 -17.76
C GLY A 109 -8.03 1.92 -16.79
N THR A 110 -7.59 1.75 -15.56
CA THR A 110 -7.79 2.69 -14.44
C THR A 110 -7.22 4.08 -14.69
N SER A 111 -6.14 4.18 -15.47
CA SER A 111 -5.48 5.41 -15.91
C SER A 111 -5.52 5.57 -17.44
N LYS A 112 -6.57 5.02 -18.07
CA LYS A 112 -6.80 5.04 -19.53
C LYS A 112 -5.65 4.44 -20.35
N GLY A 113 -4.93 3.49 -19.76
CA GLY A 113 -3.79 2.81 -20.38
C GLY A 113 -2.49 3.62 -20.42
N MET A 114 -2.44 4.76 -19.74
CA MET A 114 -1.26 5.64 -19.71
C MET A 114 -0.38 5.44 -18.47
N GLY A 115 -0.91 4.84 -17.42
CA GLY A 115 -0.20 4.64 -16.14
C GLY A 115 0.69 3.40 -16.14
N GLY A 116 0.27 2.34 -16.80
CA GLY A 116 0.97 1.05 -16.81
C GLY A 116 1.11 0.44 -15.41
N SER A 117 2.20 -0.31 -15.19
CA SER A 117 2.41 -1.06 -13.94
C SER A 117 2.52 -0.20 -12.68
N MET A 118 3.08 0.99 -12.76
CA MET A 118 3.48 1.77 -11.58
C MET A 118 2.51 2.90 -11.22
N HIS A 119 1.51 3.18 -12.06
CA HIS A 119 0.63 4.35 -11.89
C HIS A 119 -0.84 3.97 -12.09
N ILE A 120 -1.30 3.05 -11.26
CA ILE A 120 -2.70 2.64 -11.16
C ILE A 120 -3.37 3.51 -10.10
N PHE A 121 -4.50 4.12 -10.43
CA PHE A 121 -5.25 5.01 -9.54
C PHE A 121 -6.73 4.68 -9.56
N SER A 122 -7.41 4.85 -8.43
CA SER A 122 -8.87 4.81 -8.35
C SER A 122 -9.36 5.66 -7.19
N LYS A 123 -9.61 6.93 -7.46
CA LYS A 123 -10.07 7.88 -6.46
C LYS A 123 -11.39 7.46 -5.83
N GLU A 124 -12.30 6.88 -6.61
CA GLU A 124 -13.61 6.41 -6.15
C GLU A 124 -13.52 5.28 -5.13
N HIS A 125 -12.45 4.45 -5.20
CA HIS A 125 -12.16 3.39 -4.24
C HIS A 125 -11.16 3.83 -3.15
N GLY A 126 -10.86 5.12 -3.01
CA GLY A 126 -9.90 5.60 -2.02
C GLY A 126 -8.45 5.20 -2.29
N PHE A 127 -8.13 4.69 -3.51
CA PHE A 127 -6.78 4.31 -3.90
C PHE A 127 -6.09 5.44 -4.65
N TYR A 128 -5.15 6.09 -3.96
CA TYR A 128 -4.41 7.27 -4.47
C TYR A 128 -3.14 6.91 -5.22
N GLY A 129 -3.03 5.65 -5.60
CA GLY A 129 -2.13 5.17 -6.63
C GLY A 129 -0.78 4.68 -6.17
N GLY A 130 -0.09 4.10 -7.15
CA GLY A 130 1.32 3.76 -7.08
C GLY A 130 2.20 4.87 -7.62
N HIS A 131 3.44 4.89 -7.14
CA HIS A 131 4.41 5.92 -7.49
C HIS A 131 5.74 5.28 -7.89
N GLY A 132 6.22 5.60 -9.09
CA GLY A 132 7.50 5.12 -9.61
C GLY A 132 8.71 5.78 -8.93
N ILE A 133 8.55 7.01 -8.43
CA ILE A 133 9.61 7.71 -7.71
C ILE A 133 9.72 7.15 -6.30
N VAL A 134 10.84 6.53 -5.99
CA VAL A 134 11.09 5.90 -4.68
C VAL A 134 10.99 6.93 -3.55
N GLY A 135 10.08 6.70 -2.61
CA GLY A 135 9.83 7.62 -1.49
C GLY A 135 8.89 8.78 -1.80
N GLY A 136 8.56 9.05 -3.07
CA GLY A 136 7.68 10.16 -3.45
C GLY A 136 6.27 10.08 -2.85
N GLN A 137 5.75 8.88 -2.65
CA GLN A 137 4.43 8.67 -2.05
C GLN A 137 4.36 9.03 -0.56
N ILE A 138 5.49 9.11 0.14
CA ILE A 138 5.53 9.33 1.59
C ILE A 138 4.96 10.70 1.96
N PRO A 139 5.48 11.82 1.43
CA PRO A 139 4.91 13.13 1.70
C PRO A 139 3.51 13.30 1.10
N LEU A 140 3.20 12.62 -0.02
CA LEU A 140 1.86 12.65 -0.59
C LEU A 140 0.85 11.96 0.33
N GLY A 141 1.19 10.84 0.94
CA GLY A 141 0.34 10.16 1.92
C GLY A 141 0.06 11.02 3.15
N ALA A 142 1.07 11.71 3.66
CA ALA A 142 0.87 12.70 4.73
C ALA A 142 -0.02 13.86 4.27
N GLY A 143 0.12 14.32 3.03
CA GLY A 143 -0.71 15.36 2.43
C GLY A 143 -2.19 14.96 2.32
N ILE A 144 -2.48 13.72 1.96
CA ILE A 144 -3.85 13.17 1.95
C ILE A 144 -4.42 13.17 3.37
N ALA A 145 -3.68 12.66 4.34
CA ALA A 145 -4.09 12.68 5.75
C ALA A 145 -4.27 14.10 6.31
N PHE A 146 -3.40 15.03 5.89
CA PHE A 146 -3.54 16.44 6.23
C PHE A 146 -4.83 17.04 5.69
N ALA A 147 -5.15 16.78 4.43
CA ALA A 147 -6.38 17.27 3.80
C ALA A 147 -7.62 16.72 4.52
N ASP A 148 -7.64 15.44 4.87
CA ASP A 148 -8.76 14.86 5.61
C ASP A 148 -8.93 15.51 6.99
N LYS A 149 -7.84 15.70 7.69
CA LYS A 149 -7.85 16.38 8.99
C LYS A 149 -8.32 17.85 8.86
N TYR A 150 -7.80 18.57 7.87
CA TYR A 150 -8.13 19.98 7.63
C TYR A 150 -9.62 20.16 7.33
N PHE A 151 -10.19 19.29 6.52
CA PHE A 151 -11.61 19.33 6.16
C PHE A 151 -12.53 18.60 7.15
N GLY A 152 -12.01 18.11 8.27
CA GLY A 152 -12.80 17.38 9.29
C GLY A 152 -13.38 16.07 8.78
N ARG A 153 -12.78 15.43 7.78
CA ARG A 153 -13.21 14.14 7.25
C ARG A 153 -12.77 13.02 8.16
N LYS A 154 -13.55 11.95 8.20
CA LYS A 154 -13.16 10.69 8.83
C LYS A 154 -12.18 9.96 7.92
N GLY A 155 -11.43 9.04 8.50
CA GLY A 155 -10.55 8.14 7.78
C GLY A 155 -9.10 8.27 8.16
N VAL A 156 -8.34 7.24 7.79
CA VAL A 156 -6.90 7.11 7.97
C VAL A 156 -6.27 6.89 6.61
N THR A 157 -5.10 7.47 6.37
CA THR A 157 -4.35 7.20 5.16
C THR A 157 -3.27 6.16 5.44
N LEU A 158 -3.34 5.01 4.75
CA LEU A 158 -2.29 4.00 4.74
C LEU A 158 -1.30 4.32 3.62
N CYS A 159 -0.04 4.56 4.00
CA CYS A 159 1.04 4.88 3.07
C CYS A 159 2.07 3.74 3.07
N TYR A 160 2.11 2.98 1.97
CA TYR A 160 3.05 1.88 1.81
C TYR A 160 4.37 2.34 1.20
N MET A 161 5.47 1.77 1.68
CA MET A 161 6.81 2.04 1.16
C MET A 161 7.69 0.81 1.26
N GLY A 162 8.69 0.71 0.41
CA GLY A 162 9.73 -0.32 0.52
C GLY A 162 10.87 0.11 1.46
N ASP A 163 11.72 -0.87 1.82
CA ASP A 163 12.90 -0.65 2.67
C ASP A 163 13.90 0.35 2.07
N GLY A 164 14.03 0.41 0.75
CA GLY A 164 14.85 1.43 0.08
C GLY A 164 14.31 2.85 0.24
N ALA A 165 12.99 3.01 0.26
CA ALA A 165 12.34 4.31 0.40
C ALA A 165 12.58 4.96 1.77
N VAL A 166 12.77 4.16 2.83
CA VAL A 166 13.02 4.68 4.19
C VAL A 166 14.37 5.39 4.33
N ARG A 167 15.23 5.33 3.31
CA ARG A 167 16.50 6.07 3.26
C ARG A 167 16.37 7.49 2.72
N GLN A 168 15.20 7.85 2.19
CA GLN A 168 14.95 9.19 1.67
C GLN A 168 14.81 10.19 2.82
N GLY A 169 15.46 11.36 2.69
CA GLY A 169 15.33 12.46 3.66
C GLY A 169 13.88 12.88 3.87
N SER A 170 13.06 12.84 2.80
CA SER A 170 11.65 13.16 2.84
C SER A 170 10.82 12.29 3.81
N LEU A 171 11.27 11.07 4.15
CA LEU A 171 10.64 10.27 5.19
C LEU A 171 10.71 10.99 6.55
N HIS A 172 11.91 11.41 6.93
CA HIS A 172 12.15 12.05 8.23
C HIS A 172 11.41 13.38 8.36
N GLU A 173 11.42 14.18 7.29
CA GLU A 173 10.66 15.43 7.20
C GLU A 173 9.16 15.17 7.33
N THR A 174 8.65 14.18 6.61
CA THR A 174 7.24 13.78 6.64
C THR A 174 6.82 13.29 8.01
N PHE A 175 7.64 12.46 8.67
CA PHE A 175 7.35 11.94 10.02
C PHE A 175 7.30 13.06 11.04
N ASN A 176 8.24 14.03 10.96
CA ASN A 176 8.22 15.19 11.82
C ASN A 176 6.92 16.00 11.67
N LEU A 177 6.50 16.30 10.44
CA LEU A 177 5.26 17.02 10.18
C LEU A 177 4.01 16.21 10.57
N ALA A 178 4.00 14.91 10.28
CA ALA A 178 2.88 14.04 10.62
C ALA A 178 2.66 13.97 12.14
N MET A 179 3.73 13.92 12.92
CA MET A 179 3.65 13.93 14.39
C MET A 179 3.28 15.31 14.94
N LEU A 180 3.89 16.38 14.41
CA LEU A 180 3.60 17.75 14.82
C LEU A 180 2.12 18.09 14.62
N TRP A 181 1.57 17.70 13.49
CA TRP A 181 0.17 17.97 13.14
C TRP A 181 -0.77 16.82 13.54
N LYS A 182 -0.28 15.74 14.15
CA LYS A 182 -1.08 14.57 14.59
C LYS A 182 -1.96 14.08 13.44
N LEU A 183 -1.35 13.81 12.29
CA LEU A 183 -2.06 13.38 11.09
C LEU A 183 -2.58 11.94 11.25
N PRO A 184 -3.78 11.63 10.73
CA PRO A 184 -4.32 10.28 10.71
C PRO A 184 -3.67 9.46 9.59
N ALA A 185 -2.38 9.18 9.71
CA ALA A 185 -1.58 8.43 8.74
C ALA A 185 -0.91 7.23 9.39
N VAL A 186 -0.91 6.10 8.69
CA VAL A 186 -0.18 4.88 9.04
C VAL A 186 0.84 4.62 7.94
N PHE A 187 2.11 4.59 8.29
CA PHE A 187 3.19 4.30 7.37
C PHE A 187 3.60 2.83 7.49
N ILE A 188 3.52 2.09 6.39
CA ILE A 188 3.78 0.64 6.35
C ILE A 188 5.03 0.42 5.50
N CYS A 189 6.09 -0.11 6.13
CA CYS A 189 7.31 -0.50 5.43
C CYS A 189 7.26 -1.99 5.07
N GLU A 190 7.18 -2.28 3.79
CA GLU A 190 7.30 -3.63 3.24
C GLU A 190 8.78 -3.95 3.00
N ASN A 191 9.43 -4.48 4.04
CA ASN A 191 10.83 -4.82 3.99
C ASN A 191 11.05 -6.18 3.33
N ASN A 192 11.29 -6.18 2.03
CA ASN A 192 11.64 -7.40 1.28
C ASN A 192 13.15 -7.69 1.28
N GLY A 193 13.94 -6.90 1.99
CA GLY A 193 15.38 -7.09 2.17
C GLY A 193 16.26 -6.50 1.08
N TYR A 194 15.69 -6.02 -0.03
CA TYR A 194 16.45 -5.50 -1.18
C TYR A 194 15.77 -4.30 -1.82
N ALA A 195 16.58 -3.28 -2.13
CA ALA A 195 16.23 -2.20 -3.03
C ALA A 195 17.03 -2.35 -4.33
N MET A 196 16.38 -2.80 -5.40
CA MET A 196 17.05 -3.27 -6.61
C MET A 196 18.07 -4.39 -6.27
N GLY A 197 19.34 -4.25 -6.61
CA GLY A 197 20.41 -5.19 -6.28
C GLY A 197 21.09 -4.94 -4.93
N THR A 198 20.60 -3.99 -4.11
CA THR A 198 21.27 -3.60 -2.87
C THR A 198 20.51 -4.11 -1.65
N SER A 199 21.15 -4.92 -0.82
CA SER A 199 20.58 -5.44 0.41
C SER A 199 20.45 -4.38 1.50
N VAL A 200 19.47 -4.57 2.40
CA VAL A 200 19.28 -3.69 3.57
C VAL A 200 20.55 -3.64 4.42
N ALA A 201 21.20 -4.78 4.69
CA ALA A 201 22.42 -4.85 5.48
C ALA A 201 23.56 -3.98 4.92
N ARG A 202 23.53 -3.65 3.64
CA ARG A 202 24.54 -2.82 2.97
C ARG A 202 24.25 -1.32 3.08
N THR A 203 23.03 -0.94 3.41
CA THR A 203 22.55 0.45 3.38
C THR A 203 22.00 0.93 4.71
N SER A 204 21.95 0.08 5.71
CA SER A 204 21.32 0.36 7.01
C SER A 204 22.18 -0.12 8.16
N TYR A 205 22.22 0.70 9.19
CA TYR A 205 22.62 0.37 10.54
C TYR A 205 21.39 0.35 11.46
#